data_6fd0855e4d8a76b2c18d4dc89798431a
#
_entry.id   6fd0855e4d8a76b2c18d4dc89798431a
#
_cell.length_a   1.000
_cell.length_b   1.000
_cell.length_c   1.000
_cell.angle_alpha   90.00
_cell.angle_beta   90.00
_cell.angle_gamma   90.00
#
_symmetry.space_group_name_H-M   'P 1'
#
loop_
_entity.id
_entity.type
_entity.pdbx_description
1 polymer ?
#
loop_
_entity_poly.entity_id
_entity_poly.type
_entity_poly.pdbx_seq_one_letter_code
_entity_poly.pdbx_strand_id
1 'polypeptide(L)'
;MGLIQLQNKTGWMLVEPVLKCNHNDVMKEDIRPDTPQPCPVARSLDVIGDRWSLLIVRDAFDGISRFGDFQRSLGAARNILADRLRRLVEAGILETRPAAEGSAYLEYVLTAQGLELFPVIVALRQWGEGHLFAPGEAHSLLLDRQTGLPVAPMLPRGGDGRALLPGQTVVQKID
;
A
#
# COMPACT_ATOMS: atom_id res chain seq x y z
N MET A 1 -24.24 1.02 19.12
CA MET A 1 -23.06 0.93 20.00
C MET A 1 -22.73 -0.55 20.13
N GLY A 2 -21.83 -1.07 19.31
CA GLY A 2 -21.51 -2.50 19.25
C GLY A 2 -20.12 -2.73 19.84
N LEU A 3 -20.05 -3.50 20.92
CA LEU A 3 -18.81 -3.99 21.51
C LEU A 3 -18.27 -5.13 20.62
N ILE A 4 -17.03 -5.02 20.19
CA ILE A 4 -16.34 -6.14 19.50
C ILE A 4 -15.81 -7.07 20.59
N GLN A 5 -16.33 -8.30 20.63
CA GLN A 5 -15.86 -9.34 21.54
C GLN A 5 -14.77 -10.17 20.81
N LEU A 6 -13.58 -10.20 21.38
CA LEU A 6 -12.50 -11.09 20.95
C LEU A 6 -12.23 -12.12 22.05
N GLN A 7 -12.28 -13.40 21.71
CA GLN A 7 -12.04 -14.51 22.60
C GLN A 7 -10.55 -14.88 22.58
N ASN A 8 -9.91 -14.88 23.73
CA ASN A 8 -8.57 -15.44 23.91
C ASN A 8 -8.58 -16.62 24.88
N LYS A 9 -7.45 -17.34 25.00
CA LYS A 9 -7.33 -18.57 25.80
C LYS A 9 -7.53 -18.38 27.33
N THR A 10 -7.73 -17.15 27.81
CA THR A 10 -7.84 -16.83 29.23
C THR A 10 -9.14 -16.14 29.63
N GLY A 11 -10.07 -15.92 28.71
CA GLY A 11 -11.37 -15.30 29.01
C GLY A 11 -11.70 -14.08 28.15
N TRP A 12 -12.87 -13.51 28.38
CA TRP A 12 -13.36 -12.33 27.64
C TRP A 12 -12.69 -11.06 28.17
N MET A 13 -12.07 -10.32 27.28
CA MET A 13 -11.55 -8.99 27.57
C MET A 13 -12.43 -7.94 26.88
N LEU A 14 -13.04 -7.07 27.68
CA LEU A 14 -13.72 -5.90 27.16
C LEU A 14 -12.68 -4.92 26.69
N VAL A 15 -12.60 -4.74 25.37
CA VAL A 15 -11.78 -3.67 24.78
C VAL A 15 -12.73 -2.49 24.58
N GLU A 16 -12.48 -1.39 25.30
CA GLU A 16 -13.18 -0.14 25.02
C GLU A 16 -12.95 0.26 23.57
N PRO A 17 -13.99 0.76 22.87
CA PRO A 17 -13.84 1.12 21.47
C PRO A 17 -12.81 2.25 21.36
N VAL A 18 -11.70 1.97 20.71
CA VAL A 18 -10.79 2.99 20.20
C VAL A 18 -11.67 3.99 19.44
N LEU A 19 -11.63 5.26 19.87
CA LEU A 19 -12.36 6.38 19.30
C LEU A 19 -12.44 6.23 17.77
N LYS A 20 -13.66 6.05 17.26
CA LYS A 20 -13.94 5.98 15.84
C LYS A 20 -13.34 7.23 15.18
N CYS A 21 -12.38 7.06 14.31
CA CYS A 21 -12.21 8.03 13.23
C CYS A 21 -13.53 8.01 12.44
N ASN A 22 -14.38 8.97 12.71
CA ASN A 22 -15.67 9.08 12.03
C ASN A 22 -15.37 9.54 10.61
N HIS A 23 -15.47 8.65 9.65
CA HIS A 23 -15.19 8.93 8.24
C HIS A 23 -16.08 10.06 7.68
N ASN A 24 -17.23 10.32 8.34
CA ASN A 24 -18.14 11.39 7.95
C ASN A 24 -17.73 12.78 8.47
N ASP A 25 -16.90 12.87 9.51
CA ASP A 25 -16.45 14.17 10.03
C ASP A 25 -15.27 14.71 9.20
N VAL A 26 -14.48 13.82 8.56
CA VAL A 26 -13.36 14.22 7.69
C VAL A 26 -13.83 14.80 6.35
N MET A 27 -15.08 14.53 5.93
CA MET A 27 -15.60 14.98 4.63
C MET A 27 -16.34 16.34 4.68
N LYS A 28 -16.40 17.03 5.82
CA LYS A 28 -17.16 18.28 5.99
C LYS A 28 -16.38 19.48 6.52
N GLU A 29 -15.14 19.32 6.93
CA GLU A 29 -14.29 20.48 7.20
C GLU A 29 -13.51 20.82 5.94
N ASP A 30 -13.62 22.07 5.50
CA ASP A 30 -12.84 22.72 4.47
C ASP A 30 -11.38 22.26 4.56
N ILE A 31 -10.99 21.31 3.72
CA ILE A 31 -9.57 20.98 3.50
C ILE A 31 -8.99 22.24 2.87
N ARG A 32 -8.44 23.14 3.69
CA ARG A 32 -7.62 24.23 3.19
C ARG A 32 -6.45 23.59 2.44
N PRO A 33 -6.29 23.86 1.15
CA PRO A 33 -5.30 23.16 0.34
C PRO A 33 -3.84 23.36 0.81
N ASP A 34 -3.61 24.26 1.76
CA ASP A 34 -2.27 24.66 2.19
C ASP A 34 -1.83 24.16 3.58
N THR A 35 -2.68 23.42 4.31
CA THR A 35 -2.26 22.87 5.61
C THR A 35 -1.92 21.40 5.46
N PRO A 36 -0.63 21.00 5.60
CA PRO A 36 -0.25 19.60 5.50
C PRO A 36 -0.98 18.77 6.54
N GLN A 37 -1.66 17.71 6.11
CA GLN A 37 -2.32 16.76 7.01
C GLN A 37 -1.30 16.21 8.02
N PRO A 38 -1.55 16.25 9.34
CA PRO A 38 -0.62 15.71 10.33
C PRO A 38 -0.58 14.17 10.34
N CYS A 39 -1.53 13.51 9.68
CA CYS A 39 -1.64 12.06 9.63
C CYS A 39 -0.74 11.48 8.52
N PRO A 40 0.29 10.66 8.85
CA PRO A 40 1.16 10.04 7.84
C PRO A 40 0.38 9.16 6.85
N VAL A 41 -0.66 8.46 7.32
CA VAL A 41 -1.50 7.61 6.46
C VAL A 41 -2.25 8.47 5.44
N ALA A 42 -2.84 9.61 5.86
CA ALA A 42 -3.54 10.50 4.94
C ALA A 42 -2.58 11.02 3.86
N ARG A 43 -1.40 11.51 4.23
CA ARG A 43 -0.39 11.96 3.27
C ARG A 43 0.05 10.87 2.29
N SER A 44 0.17 9.64 2.76
CA SER A 44 0.48 8.51 1.87
C SER A 44 -0.65 8.26 0.88
N LEU A 45 -1.91 8.34 1.32
CA LEU A 45 -3.06 8.15 0.46
C LEU A 45 -3.24 9.27 -0.57
N ASP A 46 -2.80 10.50 -0.28
CA ASP A 46 -2.80 11.59 -1.26
C ASP A 46 -1.90 11.27 -2.48
N VAL A 47 -0.86 10.46 -2.26
CA VAL A 47 0.11 10.08 -3.30
C VAL A 47 -0.24 8.75 -3.97
N ILE A 48 -0.55 7.72 -3.18
CA ILE A 48 -0.73 6.34 -3.67
C ILE A 48 -2.12 5.77 -3.42
N GLY A 49 -3.06 6.55 -2.87
CA GLY A 49 -4.36 6.04 -2.41
C GLY A 49 -5.34 5.68 -3.52
N ASP A 50 -5.04 5.96 -4.76
CA ASP A 50 -5.87 5.52 -5.88
C ASP A 50 -5.49 4.10 -6.36
N ARG A 51 -6.48 3.41 -6.91
CA ARG A 51 -6.32 2.03 -7.39
C ARG A 51 -5.16 1.87 -8.37
N TRP A 52 -4.98 2.81 -9.28
CA TRP A 52 -4.02 2.66 -10.37
C TRP A 52 -2.59 2.85 -9.91
N SER A 53 -2.34 3.79 -9.00
CA SER A 53 -1.01 4.05 -8.44
C SER A 53 -0.44 2.81 -7.75
N LEU A 54 -1.21 2.15 -6.89
CA LEU A 54 -0.77 0.92 -6.22
C LEU A 54 -0.56 -0.25 -7.21
N LEU A 55 -1.42 -0.37 -8.23
CA LEU A 55 -1.25 -1.42 -9.25
C LEU A 55 -0.04 -1.16 -10.16
N ILE A 56 0.27 0.10 -10.50
CA ILE A 56 1.49 0.48 -11.23
C ILE A 56 2.74 0.12 -10.39
N VAL A 57 2.75 0.46 -9.11
CA VAL A 57 3.87 0.14 -8.21
C VAL A 57 4.05 -1.37 -8.10
N ARG A 58 2.97 -2.15 -7.97
CA ARG A 58 3.02 -3.62 -8.01
C ARG A 58 3.67 -4.13 -9.30
N ASP A 59 3.20 -3.66 -10.44
CA ASP A 59 3.71 -4.09 -11.75
C ASP A 59 5.18 -3.71 -11.94
N ALA A 60 5.61 -2.54 -11.39
CA ALA A 60 7.00 -2.15 -11.40
C ALA A 60 7.89 -3.09 -10.57
N PHE A 61 7.40 -3.60 -9.43
CA PHE A 61 8.08 -4.67 -8.67
C PHE A 61 8.16 -5.98 -9.45
N ASP A 62 7.18 -6.27 -10.31
CA ASP A 62 7.17 -7.43 -11.20
C ASP A 62 8.06 -7.23 -12.45
N GLY A 63 8.74 -6.08 -12.55
CA GLY A 63 9.71 -5.77 -13.62
C GLY A 63 9.10 -5.09 -14.84
N ILE A 64 7.85 -4.69 -14.81
CA ILE A 64 7.24 -3.88 -15.87
C ILE A 64 7.80 -2.47 -15.80
N SER A 65 8.32 -1.97 -16.94
CA SER A 65 8.95 -0.66 -17.01
C SER A 65 8.43 0.23 -18.15
N ARG A 66 7.80 -0.34 -19.19
CA ARG A 66 7.38 0.42 -20.36
C ARG A 66 5.91 0.79 -20.30
N PHE A 67 5.57 1.98 -20.78
CA PHE A 67 4.18 2.46 -20.84
C PHE A 67 3.21 1.44 -21.45
N GLY A 68 3.58 0.87 -22.61
CA GLY A 68 2.72 -0.10 -23.31
C GLY A 68 2.52 -1.40 -22.54
N ASP A 69 3.50 -1.81 -21.74
CA ASP A 69 3.44 -3.02 -20.93
C ASP A 69 2.54 -2.79 -19.69
N PHE A 70 2.67 -1.65 -19.02
CA PHE A 70 1.72 -1.22 -17.98
C PHE A 70 0.29 -1.17 -18.52
N GLN A 71 0.10 -0.57 -19.71
CA GLN A 71 -1.23 -0.47 -20.30
C GLN A 71 -1.86 -1.83 -20.55
N ARG A 72 -1.10 -2.78 -21.07
CA ARG A 72 -1.55 -4.17 -21.32
C ARG A 72 -1.85 -4.92 -20.01
N SER A 73 -0.98 -4.80 -19.04
CA SER A 73 -1.15 -5.46 -17.74
C SER A 73 -2.37 -4.96 -16.99
N LEU A 74 -2.56 -3.64 -16.95
CA LEU A 74 -3.59 -3.01 -16.12
C LEU A 74 -4.94 -2.84 -16.83
N GLY A 75 -4.98 -2.86 -18.17
CA GLY A 75 -6.18 -2.53 -18.92
C GLY A 75 -6.67 -1.10 -18.71
N ALA A 76 -5.80 -0.21 -18.24
CA ALA A 76 -6.15 1.18 -17.95
C ALA A 76 -6.29 2.02 -19.22
N ALA A 77 -7.20 2.97 -19.22
CA ALA A 77 -7.28 3.96 -20.29
C ALA A 77 -5.97 4.77 -20.35
N ARG A 78 -5.51 5.07 -21.57
CA ARG A 78 -4.22 5.71 -21.83
C ARG A 78 -4.00 7.01 -21.05
N ASN A 79 -5.03 7.86 -20.99
CA ASN A 79 -4.98 9.13 -20.27
C ASN A 79 -4.86 8.94 -18.75
N ILE A 80 -5.56 7.94 -18.19
CA ILE A 80 -5.48 7.61 -16.76
C ILE A 80 -4.08 7.10 -16.42
N LEU A 81 -3.56 6.15 -17.20
CA LEU A 81 -2.22 5.62 -16.98
C LEU A 81 -1.14 6.72 -17.10
N ALA A 82 -1.22 7.56 -18.12
CA ALA A 82 -0.27 8.66 -18.30
C ALA A 82 -0.28 9.64 -17.11
N ASP A 83 -1.48 10.02 -16.63
CA ASP A 83 -1.60 10.90 -15.47
C ASP A 83 -1.01 10.25 -14.20
N ARG A 84 -1.29 8.97 -13.95
CA ARG A 84 -0.77 8.28 -12.76
C ARG A 84 0.75 8.08 -12.80
N LEU A 85 1.30 7.68 -13.94
CA LEU A 85 2.76 7.57 -14.10
C LEU A 85 3.44 8.92 -13.88
N ARG A 86 2.88 10.03 -14.44
CA ARG A 86 3.39 11.37 -14.21
C ARG A 86 3.39 11.73 -12.72
N ARG A 87 2.28 11.51 -12.00
CA ARG A 87 2.17 11.80 -10.57
C ARG A 87 3.14 10.98 -9.73
N LEU A 88 3.34 9.71 -10.05
CA LEU A 88 4.30 8.86 -9.36
C LEU A 88 5.75 9.31 -9.59
N VAL A 89 6.06 9.85 -10.78
CA VAL A 89 7.36 10.48 -11.05
C VAL A 89 7.50 11.80 -10.29
N GLU A 90 6.50 12.67 -10.29
CA GLU A 90 6.48 13.93 -9.54
C GLU A 90 6.64 13.70 -8.02
N ALA A 91 6.06 12.61 -7.51
CA ALA A 91 6.19 12.21 -6.11
C ALA A 91 7.51 11.50 -5.77
N GLY A 92 8.39 11.28 -6.74
CA GLY A 92 9.68 10.62 -6.55
C GLY A 92 9.59 9.11 -6.28
N ILE A 93 8.45 8.48 -6.58
CA ILE A 93 8.27 7.03 -6.44
C ILE A 93 8.82 6.29 -7.66
N LEU A 94 8.60 6.86 -8.85
CA LEU A 94 9.19 6.41 -10.09
C LEU A 94 10.14 7.47 -10.64
N GLU A 95 11.08 7.03 -11.43
CA GLU A 95 11.86 7.89 -12.31
C GLU A 95 11.79 7.39 -13.75
N THR A 96 12.05 8.27 -14.70
CA THR A 96 12.18 7.89 -16.11
C THR A 96 13.63 7.82 -16.49
N ARG A 97 14.00 6.76 -17.25
CA ARG A 97 15.34 6.62 -17.84
C ARG A 97 15.23 6.14 -19.28
N PRO A 98 16.24 6.38 -20.14
CA PRO A 98 16.31 5.75 -21.45
C PRO A 98 16.36 4.23 -21.32
N ALA A 99 15.61 3.50 -22.17
CA ALA A 99 15.57 2.03 -22.18
C ALA A 99 16.91 1.39 -22.54
N ALA A 100 17.74 2.11 -23.31
CA ALA A 100 19.13 1.81 -23.62
C ALA A 100 19.85 3.11 -23.94
N GLU A 101 21.18 3.08 -23.94
CA GLU A 101 21.99 4.24 -24.30
C GLU A 101 21.60 4.73 -25.71
N GLY A 102 21.23 6.03 -25.82
CA GLY A 102 20.77 6.63 -27.07
C GLY A 102 19.32 6.29 -27.49
N SER A 103 18.57 5.54 -26.68
CA SER A 103 17.16 5.21 -26.95
C SER A 103 16.24 6.41 -26.75
N ALA A 104 15.35 6.64 -27.71
CA ALA A 104 14.24 7.59 -27.55
C ALA A 104 13.10 7.03 -26.66
N TYR A 105 13.12 5.73 -26.34
CA TYR A 105 12.10 5.10 -25.49
C TYR A 105 12.49 5.23 -24.03
N LEU A 106 11.51 5.69 -23.23
CA LEU A 106 11.67 5.82 -21.78
C LEU A 106 11.10 4.60 -21.05
N GLU A 107 11.76 4.25 -19.98
CA GLU A 107 11.31 3.30 -18.97
C GLU A 107 11.02 4.01 -17.66
N TYR A 108 9.99 3.52 -16.97
CA TYR A 108 9.64 3.94 -15.61
C TYR A 108 10.21 2.90 -14.65
N VAL A 109 11.03 3.34 -13.71
CA VAL A 109 11.67 2.45 -12.72
C VAL A 109 11.45 2.98 -11.32
N LEU A 110 11.39 2.08 -10.34
CA LEU A 110 11.28 2.46 -8.94
C LEU A 110 12.55 3.18 -8.47
N THR A 111 12.36 4.31 -7.81
CA THR A 111 13.44 4.99 -7.07
C THR A 111 13.73 4.26 -5.75
N ALA A 112 14.73 4.71 -4.98
CA ALA A 112 14.95 4.22 -3.63
C ALA A 112 13.70 4.37 -2.75
N GLN A 113 13.03 5.54 -2.82
CA GLN A 113 11.77 5.80 -2.11
C GLN A 113 10.64 4.88 -2.62
N GLY A 114 10.57 4.63 -3.92
CA GLY A 114 9.60 3.70 -4.51
C GLY A 114 9.80 2.27 -4.03
N LEU A 115 11.04 1.82 -3.87
CA LEU A 115 11.37 0.49 -3.35
C LEU A 115 10.90 0.29 -1.89
N GLU A 116 10.85 1.35 -1.09
CA GLU A 116 10.33 1.29 0.29
C GLU A 116 8.82 1.01 0.36
N LEU A 117 8.08 1.11 -0.76
CA LEU A 117 6.68 0.68 -0.84
C LEU A 117 6.50 -0.84 -0.91
N PHE A 118 7.56 -1.63 -1.06
CA PHE A 118 7.44 -3.07 -1.12
C PHE A 118 6.67 -3.68 0.06
N PRO A 119 6.97 -3.33 1.32
CA PRO A 119 6.20 -3.81 2.47
C PRO A 119 4.70 -3.46 2.41
N VAL A 120 4.34 -2.31 1.87
CA VAL A 120 2.94 -1.89 1.71
C VAL A 120 2.21 -2.80 0.71
N ILE A 121 2.85 -3.09 -0.43
CA ILE A 121 2.30 -4.01 -1.45
C ILE A 121 2.16 -5.42 -0.88
N VAL A 122 3.17 -5.91 -0.12
CA VAL A 122 3.10 -7.24 0.51
C VAL A 122 1.97 -7.31 1.54
N ALA A 123 1.80 -6.28 2.39
CA ALA A 123 0.73 -6.24 3.38
C ALA A 123 -0.66 -6.25 2.73
N LEU A 124 -0.87 -5.46 1.67
CA LEU A 124 -2.12 -5.45 0.90
C LEU A 124 -2.39 -6.83 0.25
N ARG A 125 -1.34 -7.44 -0.31
CA ARG A 125 -1.43 -8.76 -0.91
C ARG A 125 -1.86 -9.80 0.10
N GLN A 126 -1.17 -9.91 1.23
CA GLN A 126 -1.46 -10.91 2.27
C GLN A 126 -2.84 -10.72 2.89
N TRP A 127 -3.28 -9.48 3.07
CA TRP A 127 -4.65 -9.21 3.51
C TRP A 127 -5.67 -9.66 2.46
N GLY A 128 -5.42 -9.37 1.18
CA GLY A 128 -6.29 -9.81 0.08
C GLY A 128 -6.36 -11.33 -0.05
N GLU A 129 -5.22 -12.03 0.00
CA GLU A 129 -5.14 -13.49 -0.03
C GLU A 129 -5.95 -14.13 1.10
N GLY A 130 -5.90 -13.55 2.30
CA GLY A 130 -6.61 -14.09 3.46
C GLY A 130 -8.12 -13.80 3.51
N HIS A 131 -8.63 -12.82 2.74
CA HIS A 131 -10.01 -12.33 2.94
C HIS A 131 -10.85 -12.21 1.66
N LEU A 132 -10.24 -12.18 0.48
CA LEU A 132 -10.93 -11.86 -0.77
C LEU A 132 -11.04 -13.04 -1.75
N PHE A 133 -10.49 -14.19 -1.39
CA PHE A 133 -10.53 -15.41 -2.19
C PHE A 133 -11.35 -16.49 -1.48
N ALA A 134 -12.14 -17.24 -2.24
CA ALA A 134 -12.85 -18.40 -1.72
C ALA A 134 -11.87 -19.54 -1.38
N PRO A 135 -12.23 -20.45 -0.46
CA PRO A 135 -11.40 -21.62 -0.16
C PRO A 135 -11.08 -22.42 -1.44
N GLY A 136 -9.79 -22.57 -1.75
CA GLY A 136 -9.31 -23.27 -2.95
C GLY A 136 -9.33 -22.45 -4.25
N GLU A 137 -9.75 -21.20 -4.21
CA GLU A 137 -9.66 -20.31 -5.36
C GLU A 137 -8.20 -20.00 -5.68
N ALA A 138 -7.81 -20.18 -6.93
CA ALA A 138 -6.44 -19.96 -7.37
C ALA A 138 -6.10 -18.46 -7.41
N HIS A 139 -4.97 -18.10 -6.85
CA HIS A 139 -4.39 -16.75 -6.94
C HIS A 139 -2.88 -16.82 -7.14
N SER A 140 -2.26 -15.68 -7.51
CA SER A 140 -0.81 -15.59 -7.63
C SER A 140 -0.14 -15.67 -6.26
N LEU A 141 1.04 -16.29 -6.19
CA LEU A 141 1.83 -16.40 -4.97
C LEU A 141 3.06 -15.48 -5.03
N LEU A 142 3.40 -14.84 -3.94
CA LEU A 142 4.66 -14.14 -3.77
C LEU A 142 5.65 -15.09 -3.12
N LEU A 143 6.69 -15.46 -3.86
CA LEU A 143 7.69 -16.41 -3.42
C LEU A 143 9.04 -15.72 -3.18
N ASP A 144 9.75 -16.17 -2.17
CA ASP A 144 11.17 -15.88 -2.01
C ASP A 144 11.94 -16.50 -3.18
N ARG A 145 12.69 -15.69 -3.91
CA ARG A 145 13.44 -16.10 -5.11
C ARG A 145 14.53 -17.13 -4.80
N GLN A 146 15.07 -17.11 -3.59
CA GLN A 146 16.16 -18.01 -3.20
C GLN A 146 15.64 -19.38 -2.77
N THR A 147 14.54 -19.40 -2.02
CA THR A 147 14.01 -20.62 -1.42
C THR A 147 12.85 -21.22 -2.18
N GLY A 148 12.18 -20.44 -3.04
CA GLY A 148 10.94 -20.82 -3.73
C GLY A 148 9.75 -20.97 -2.81
N LEU A 149 9.86 -20.61 -1.54
CA LEU A 149 8.79 -20.67 -0.56
C LEU A 149 7.97 -19.37 -0.52
N PRO A 150 6.69 -19.44 -0.14
CA PRO A 150 5.88 -18.26 0.09
C PRO A 150 6.52 -17.31 1.12
N VAL A 151 6.42 -16.01 0.87
CA VAL A 151 6.87 -14.99 1.82
C VAL A 151 6.06 -15.10 3.11
N ALA A 152 6.76 -15.13 4.25
CA ALA A 152 6.14 -15.24 5.56
C ALA A 152 5.18 -14.06 5.84
N PRO A 153 4.12 -14.27 6.66
CA PRO A 153 3.22 -13.20 7.04
C PRO A 153 3.95 -12.00 7.65
N MET A 154 3.62 -10.80 7.18
CA MET A 154 4.13 -9.56 7.75
C MET A 154 3.39 -9.24 9.04
N LEU A 155 4.14 -9.04 10.10
CA LEU A 155 3.62 -8.61 11.40
C LEU A 155 4.36 -7.36 11.86
N PRO A 156 3.63 -6.31 12.31
CA PRO A 156 4.25 -5.18 12.99
C PRO A 156 5.05 -5.67 14.20
N ARG A 157 6.22 -5.06 14.43
CA ARG A 157 7.10 -5.43 15.55
C ARG A 157 7.42 -4.21 16.40
N GLY A 158 7.48 -4.40 17.70
CA GLY A 158 8.01 -3.42 18.64
C GLY A 158 9.53 -3.28 18.51
N GLY A 159 10.08 -2.24 19.11
CA GLY A 159 11.54 -2.02 19.14
C GLY A 159 12.32 -3.15 19.82
N ASP A 160 11.67 -3.99 20.60
CA ASP A 160 12.18 -5.22 21.21
C ASP A 160 12.07 -6.46 20.30
N GLY A 161 11.56 -6.29 19.06
CA GLY A 161 11.39 -7.35 18.08
C GLY A 161 10.14 -8.23 18.24
N ARG A 162 9.38 -8.11 19.35
CA ARG A 162 8.12 -8.86 19.52
C ARG A 162 7.04 -8.43 18.53
N ALA A 163 6.21 -9.35 18.09
CA ALA A 163 5.06 -9.04 17.27
C ALA A 163 4.04 -8.20 18.07
N LEU A 164 3.44 -7.21 17.41
CA LEU A 164 2.46 -6.31 18.00
C LEU A 164 1.06 -6.57 17.43
N LEU A 165 0.07 -6.59 18.31
CA LEU A 165 -1.34 -6.56 17.97
C LEU A 165 -1.88 -5.13 18.02
N PRO A 166 -3.00 -4.81 17.33
CA PRO A 166 -3.55 -3.45 17.30
C PRO A 166 -3.77 -2.83 18.69
N GLY A 167 -4.26 -3.60 19.66
CA GLY A 167 -4.47 -3.13 21.03
C GLY A 167 -3.21 -2.89 21.85
N GLN A 168 -2.02 -3.19 21.31
CA GLN A 168 -0.72 -2.98 21.95
C GLN A 168 0.00 -1.74 21.41
N THR A 169 -0.67 -0.97 20.56
CA THR A 169 -0.14 0.24 19.95
C THR A 169 -1.03 1.43 20.27
N VAL A 170 -0.44 2.61 20.28
CA VAL A 170 -1.15 3.89 20.47
C VAL A 170 -0.58 4.91 19.50
N VAL A 171 -1.45 5.74 18.94
CA VAL A 171 -1.04 6.90 18.14
C VAL A 171 -0.97 8.11 19.05
N GLN A 172 0.22 8.64 19.25
CA GLN A 172 0.40 9.93 19.89
C GLN A 172 0.12 11.04 18.87
N LYS A 173 -0.99 11.76 19.07
CA LYS A 173 -1.32 12.92 18.23
C LYS A 173 -0.40 14.09 18.61
N ILE A 174 -0.02 14.88 17.60
CA ILE A 174 0.69 16.15 17.78
C ILE A 174 -0.38 17.22 17.60
N ASP A 175 -0.55 18.07 18.62
CA ASP A 175 -1.43 19.24 18.59
C ASP A 175 -0.83 20.36 17.73
#